data_0ecf6ce38e8c5007dcb519d41cf7a072
#
_entry.id   0ecf6ce38e8c5007dcb519d41cf7a072
#
_cell.length_a   1.000
_cell.length_b   1.000
_cell.length_c   1.000
_cell.angle_alpha   90.00
_cell.angle_beta   90.00
_cell.angle_gamma   90.00
#
_symmetry.space_group_name_H-M   'P 1'
#
loop_
_entity.id
_entity.type
_entity.pdbx_description
1 polymer ?
#
loop_
_entity_poly.entity_id
_entity_poly.type
_entity_poly.pdbx_seq_one_letter_code
_entity_poly.pdbx_strand_id
1 'polypeptide(L)'
;EVEGVESFTKSFESLLDTLKKESAKIRTGKGPRQWYSLATLQPAVDARLAALQKDDAPRRLWAKDSTLWSSDPAKRDEIRDRLGWLSVAEQMLEHVQEFRDLARDGRTYSDVVLLGMGGSSLCPDVLRNTFGSTKGHPKLHVLDTTDPATILGVRAKIRIQDTLFIVASKSGETTETLSHFAYFWNEINKNGRSGAAGRHFAAITDPGTSLEKLAKEHGFRWIFRNPPDIGGRYSALSYFGLVPGSLIGVNIEEMLERAVEMAHSCADSVPADKNPGVWLGAVMGELATRGRNKVTLIASPKVATFGYWVEQLIAESTGKQGKGIVPIEGEPVGKPAVYGDDRVFVYIRMDGDAPNRAVQALEKAGQPVVTLTMRDKLDLGGEFLRWEIATAIAGAVLRIDAFDQPNVQESKDNTKKVLASFKSRGKLPPADSVPASRSKSGIKGLLDRGKDGAYLAIMAYTTRTPGSEAAIEAIRTSVRDRKHIATTAGYGPRFLHSTGQLHKGGPRTGLFLQIVQDDTKDVSIPGQPYSFSILKQAQSLGDLQSMSSRRLPVVRVTLGRDPAAGWRSLVAAVKSAVK
;
A
#
# COMPACT_ATOMS: atom_id res chain seq x y z
N GLU A 1 -22.18 43.46 -12.73
CA GLU A 1 -23.27 42.87 -11.91
C GLU A 1 -24.02 41.75 -12.67
N VAL A 2 -24.37 41.93 -13.98
CA VAL A 2 -25.08 40.89 -14.75
C VAL A 2 -24.28 39.61 -14.89
N GLU A 3 -22.97 39.67 -15.21
CA GLU A 3 -22.09 38.50 -15.33
C GLU A 3 -21.92 37.75 -14.00
N GLY A 4 -21.94 38.46 -12.87
CA GLY A 4 -21.86 37.83 -11.54
C GLY A 4 -23.14 37.06 -11.19
N VAL A 5 -24.30 37.57 -11.57
CA VAL A 5 -25.59 36.91 -11.36
C VAL A 5 -25.73 35.68 -12.27
N GLU A 6 -25.30 35.76 -13.53
CA GLU A 6 -25.30 34.60 -14.45
C GLU A 6 -24.37 33.48 -14.00
N SER A 7 -23.17 33.82 -13.50
CA SER A 7 -22.23 32.86 -12.95
C SER A 7 -22.78 32.19 -11.70
N PHE A 8 -23.43 32.96 -10.80
CA PHE A 8 -24.08 32.42 -9.58
C PHE A 8 -25.26 31.52 -9.95
N THR A 9 -26.09 31.94 -10.94
CA THR A 9 -27.22 31.12 -11.39
C THR A 9 -26.77 29.80 -11.99
N LYS A 10 -25.73 29.77 -12.83
CA LYS A 10 -25.16 28.54 -13.38
C LYS A 10 -24.60 27.61 -12.29
N SER A 11 -23.90 28.17 -11.30
CA SER A 11 -23.38 27.41 -10.17
C SER A 11 -24.51 26.83 -9.32
N PHE A 12 -25.58 27.60 -9.11
CA PHE A 12 -26.76 27.17 -8.36
C PHE A 12 -27.55 26.07 -9.09
N GLU A 13 -27.73 26.22 -10.41
CA GLU A 13 -28.38 25.20 -11.25
C GLU A 13 -27.55 23.89 -11.29
N SER A 14 -26.23 23.99 -11.38
CA SER A 14 -25.32 22.85 -11.29
C SER A 14 -25.44 22.14 -9.94
N LEU A 15 -25.53 22.89 -8.83
CA LEU A 15 -25.76 22.36 -7.49
C LEU A 15 -27.12 21.66 -7.39
N LEU A 16 -28.19 22.28 -7.91
CA LEU A 16 -29.53 21.69 -7.92
C LEU A 16 -29.59 20.40 -8.75
N ASP A 17 -28.92 20.34 -9.89
CA ASP A 17 -28.83 19.13 -10.71
C ASP A 17 -28.03 18.03 -10.04
N THR A 18 -26.95 18.38 -9.34
CA THR A 18 -26.19 17.44 -8.51
C THR A 18 -27.04 16.89 -7.38
N LEU A 19 -27.77 17.74 -6.65
CA LEU A 19 -28.70 17.33 -5.58
C LEU A 19 -29.82 16.43 -6.10
N LYS A 20 -30.38 16.72 -7.28
CA LYS A 20 -31.42 15.88 -7.91
C LYS A 20 -30.84 14.51 -8.31
N LYS A 21 -29.64 14.45 -8.87
CA LYS A 21 -28.93 13.21 -9.22
C LYS A 21 -28.63 12.38 -7.97
N GLU A 22 -28.13 13.02 -6.91
CA GLU A 22 -27.84 12.34 -5.64
C GLU A 22 -29.12 11.83 -4.94
N SER A 23 -30.18 12.63 -4.90
CA SER A 23 -31.49 12.21 -4.38
C SER A 23 -32.08 11.02 -5.15
N ALA A 24 -31.88 10.98 -6.48
CA ALA A 24 -32.29 9.83 -7.29
C ALA A 24 -31.44 8.58 -7.01
N LYS A 25 -30.13 8.72 -6.76
CA LYS A 25 -29.23 7.63 -6.39
C LYS A 25 -29.61 7.04 -5.02
N ILE A 26 -29.92 7.89 -4.03
CA ILE A 26 -30.39 7.46 -2.69
C ILE A 26 -31.69 6.67 -2.82
N ARG A 27 -32.63 7.13 -3.65
CA ARG A 27 -33.91 6.44 -3.90
C ARG A 27 -33.73 5.08 -4.60
N THR A 28 -32.67 4.88 -5.38
CA THR A 28 -32.39 3.64 -6.13
C THR A 28 -31.50 2.66 -5.37
N GLY A 29 -31.13 2.94 -4.11
CA GLY A 29 -30.29 2.06 -3.29
C GLY A 29 -28.83 1.92 -3.80
N LYS A 30 -28.35 2.87 -4.60
CA LYS A 30 -27.01 2.88 -5.19
C LYS A 30 -25.92 3.50 -4.30
N GLY A 31 -26.22 3.74 -3.02
CA GLY A 31 -25.23 4.20 -2.03
C GLY A 31 -24.21 3.12 -1.64
N PRO A 32 -23.14 3.49 -0.91
CA PRO A 32 -22.13 2.55 -0.42
C PRO A 32 -22.76 1.43 0.41
N ARG A 33 -22.67 0.20 -0.08
CA ARG A 33 -23.26 -0.97 0.57
C ARG A 33 -22.29 -1.53 1.59
N GLN A 34 -22.63 -1.41 2.87
CA GLN A 34 -21.85 -1.90 4.00
C GLN A 34 -22.75 -2.72 4.90
N TRP A 35 -22.28 -3.91 5.26
CA TRP A 35 -22.95 -4.80 6.20
C TRP A 35 -21.94 -5.39 7.18
N TYR A 36 -22.39 -5.81 8.34
CA TYR A 36 -21.53 -6.33 9.39
C TYR A 36 -22.20 -7.32 10.31
N SER A 37 -21.40 -8.22 10.88
CA SER A 37 -21.76 -9.10 11.99
C SER A 37 -20.62 -9.03 13.01
N LEU A 38 -20.81 -8.26 14.08
CA LEU A 38 -19.79 -8.06 15.11
C LEU A 38 -20.03 -8.91 16.37
N ALA A 39 -21.04 -9.76 16.35
CA ALA A 39 -21.41 -10.63 17.47
C ALA A 39 -21.51 -9.85 18.80
N THR A 40 -20.87 -10.32 19.86
CA THR A 40 -20.87 -9.67 21.19
C THR A 40 -20.10 -8.34 21.25
N LEU A 41 -19.42 -7.95 20.18
CA LEU A 41 -18.62 -6.72 20.12
C LEU A 41 -19.42 -5.50 19.63
N GLN A 42 -20.64 -5.72 19.10
CA GLN A 42 -21.50 -4.65 18.60
C GLN A 42 -21.71 -3.51 19.61
N PRO A 43 -22.06 -3.75 20.89
CA PRO A 43 -22.28 -2.66 21.85
C PRO A 43 -21.05 -1.79 22.08
N ALA A 44 -19.85 -2.36 21.96
CA ALA A 44 -18.61 -1.61 22.12
C ALA A 44 -18.36 -0.65 20.94
N VAL A 45 -18.66 -1.10 19.72
CA VAL A 45 -18.55 -0.27 18.52
C VAL A 45 -19.62 0.82 18.53
N ASP A 46 -20.85 0.51 18.95
CA ASP A 46 -21.93 1.49 19.07
C ASP A 46 -21.57 2.59 20.07
N ALA A 47 -21.01 2.22 21.22
CA ALA A 47 -20.51 3.18 22.20
C ALA A 47 -19.37 4.06 21.65
N ARG A 48 -18.48 3.49 20.83
CA ARG A 48 -17.42 4.25 20.16
C ARG A 48 -17.98 5.22 19.13
N LEU A 49 -18.96 4.81 18.33
CA LEU A 49 -19.63 5.68 17.37
C LEU A 49 -20.34 6.84 18.06
N ALA A 50 -21.04 6.56 19.17
CA ALA A 50 -21.66 7.61 19.98
C ALA A 50 -20.62 8.60 20.55
N ALA A 51 -19.46 8.10 20.97
CA ALA A 51 -18.36 8.96 21.44
C ALA A 51 -17.78 9.82 20.31
N LEU A 52 -17.57 9.25 19.10
CA LEU A 52 -17.10 9.99 17.93
C LEU A 52 -18.12 11.04 17.47
N GLN A 53 -19.42 10.73 17.56
CA GLN A 53 -20.51 11.69 17.28
C GLN A 53 -20.51 12.84 18.30
N LYS A 54 -20.36 12.54 19.58
CA LYS A 54 -20.30 13.55 20.66
C LYS A 54 -19.08 14.47 20.50
N ASP A 55 -17.95 13.92 20.04
CA ASP A 55 -16.72 14.68 19.76
C ASP A 55 -16.75 15.37 18.39
N ASP A 56 -17.86 15.27 17.66
CA ASP A 56 -18.06 15.85 16.34
C ASP A 56 -16.98 15.45 15.32
N ALA A 57 -16.51 14.20 15.42
CA ALA A 57 -15.37 13.71 14.65
C ALA A 57 -15.53 13.82 13.12
N PRO A 58 -16.72 13.58 12.51
CA PRO A 58 -16.91 13.80 11.07
C PRO A 58 -16.63 15.25 10.67
N ARG A 59 -17.20 16.24 11.36
CA ARG A 59 -16.99 17.66 11.06
C ARG A 59 -15.54 18.08 11.30
N ARG A 60 -14.92 17.65 12.42
CA ARG A 60 -13.52 17.93 12.73
C ARG A 60 -12.55 17.37 11.69
N LEU A 61 -12.84 16.17 11.15
CA LEU A 61 -12.06 15.58 10.05
C LEU A 61 -12.07 16.47 8.82
N TRP A 62 -13.25 16.84 8.33
CA TRP A 62 -13.39 17.69 7.14
C TRP A 62 -12.90 19.12 7.35
N ALA A 63 -12.98 19.64 8.59
CA ALA A 63 -12.36 20.91 8.97
C ALA A 63 -10.82 20.83 9.11
N LYS A 64 -10.22 19.67 8.84
CA LYS A 64 -8.77 19.39 9.00
C LYS A 64 -8.28 19.71 10.42
N ASP A 65 -9.12 19.47 11.43
CA ASP A 65 -8.77 19.71 12.84
C ASP A 65 -7.77 18.67 13.33
N SER A 66 -6.50 19.03 13.29
CA SER A 66 -5.39 18.17 13.69
C SER A 66 -5.41 17.75 15.17
N THR A 67 -6.24 18.39 16.00
CA THR A 67 -6.42 18.01 17.41
C THR A 67 -7.11 16.67 17.60
N LEU A 68 -7.72 16.10 16.55
CA LEU A 68 -8.21 14.72 16.53
C LEU A 68 -7.10 13.69 16.82
N TRP A 69 -5.87 13.96 16.41
CA TRP A 69 -4.75 13.01 16.48
C TRP A 69 -3.65 13.39 17.45
N SER A 70 -3.43 14.69 17.68
CA SER A 70 -2.33 15.15 18.55
C SER A 70 -2.68 16.38 19.37
N SER A 71 -2.24 16.37 20.63
CA SER A 71 -2.24 17.57 21.49
C SER A 71 -0.97 18.42 21.32
N ASP A 72 0.07 17.90 20.67
CA ASP A 72 1.34 18.59 20.43
C ASP A 72 1.21 19.59 19.27
N PRO A 73 1.44 20.91 19.51
CA PRO A 73 1.32 21.93 18.47
C PRO A 73 2.22 21.68 17.26
N ALA A 74 3.48 21.25 17.47
CA ALA A 74 4.43 20.99 16.38
C ALA A 74 3.92 19.88 15.43
N LYS A 75 3.32 18.82 15.98
CA LYS A 75 2.72 17.74 15.18
C LYS A 75 1.43 18.17 14.50
N ARG A 76 0.68 19.08 15.07
CA ARG A 76 -0.58 19.55 14.47
C ARG A 76 -0.36 20.25 13.13
N ASP A 77 0.70 21.02 12.99
CA ASP A 77 1.03 21.69 11.73
C ASP A 77 1.40 20.66 10.67
N GLU A 78 2.24 19.67 11.02
CA GLU A 78 2.57 18.57 10.10
C GLU A 78 1.33 17.77 9.67
N ILE A 79 0.41 17.48 10.60
CA ILE A 79 -0.84 16.77 10.29
C ILE A 79 -1.69 17.55 9.29
N ARG A 80 -1.86 18.87 9.49
CA ARG A 80 -2.64 19.72 8.55
C ARG A 80 -2.09 19.68 7.14
N ASP A 81 -0.76 19.66 7.01
CA ASP A 81 -0.06 19.55 5.72
C ASP A 81 -0.11 18.13 5.11
N ARG A 82 -0.93 17.23 5.65
CA ARG A 82 -1.12 15.85 5.15
C ARG A 82 -2.58 15.52 4.87
N LEU A 83 -3.49 16.46 4.96
CA LEU A 83 -4.94 16.25 4.82
C LEU A 83 -5.53 16.70 3.47
N GLY A 84 -4.70 16.97 2.46
CA GLY A 84 -5.14 17.34 1.10
C GLY A 84 -5.93 16.23 0.41
N TRP A 85 -5.72 14.96 0.79
CA TRP A 85 -6.43 13.81 0.25
C TRP A 85 -7.96 13.86 0.46
N LEU A 86 -8.45 14.60 1.45
CA LEU A 86 -9.89 14.77 1.69
C LEU A 86 -10.63 15.41 0.50
N SER A 87 -9.98 16.34 -0.20
CA SER A 87 -10.57 17.07 -1.35
C SER A 87 -9.95 16.69 -2.69
N VAL A 88 -8.99 15.75 -2.74
CA VAL A 88 -8.23 15.47 -3.96
C VAL A 88 -9.09 14.91 -5.08
N ALA A 89 -10.13 14.13 -4.78
CA ALA A 89 -11.01 13.57 -5.81
C ALA A 89 -11.75 14.67 -6.59
N GLU A 90 -12.27 15.67 -5.89
CA GLU A 90 -12.93 16.84 -6.51
C GLU A 90 -11.93 17.68 -7.31
N GLN A 91 -10.74 17.94 -6.75
CA GLN A 91 -9.67 18.67 -7.45
C GLN A 91 -9.24 17.95 -8.73
N MET A 92 -9.09 16.63 -8.70
CA MET A 92 -8.67 15.85 -9.88
C MET A 92 -9.78 15.74 -10.95
N LEU A 93 -11.05 15.91 -10.60
CA LEU A 93 -12.13 16.03 -11.59
C LEU A 93 -11.95 17.27 -12.47
N GLU A 94 -11.41 18.36 -11.94
CA GLU A 94 -11.08 19.55 -12.73
C GLU A 94 -10.00 19.27 -13.79
N HIS A 95 -9.18 18.24 -13.58
CA HIS A 95 -8.10 17.81 -14.48
C HIS A 95 -8.47 16.64 -15.40
N VAL A 96 -9.74 16.25 -15.50
CA VAL A 96 -10.18 15.09 -16.31
C VAL A 96 -9.72 15.18 -17.76
N GLN A 97 -9.72 16.38 -18.35
CA GLN A 97 -9.28 16.56 -19.73
C GLN A 97 -7.78 16.25 -19.90
N GLU A 98 -6.95 16.61 -18.92
CA GLU A 98 -5.52 16.25 -18.90
C GLU A 98 -5.32 14.72 -18.93
N PHE A 99 -6.10 13.97 -18.13
CA PHE A 99 -6.05 12.51 -18.12
C PHE A 99 -6.54 11.89 -19.43
N ARG A 100 -7.56 12.45 -20.07
CA ARG A 100 -8.06 12.01 -21.38
C ARG A 100 -7.01 12.23 -22.48
N ASP A 101 -6.36 13.39 -22.48
CA ASP A 101 -5.30 13.72 -23.43
C ASP A 101 -4.07 12.81 -23.21
N LEU A 102 -3.67 12.60 -21.97
CA LEU A 102 -2.61 11.66 -21.61
C LEU A 102 -2.91 10.23 -22.07
N ALA A 103 -4.14 9.76 -21.86
CA ALA A 103 -4.58 8.43 -22.31
C ALA A 103 -4.52 8.29 -23.84
N ARG A 104 -4.92 9.32 -24.59
CA ARG A 104 -4.81 9.37 -26.05
C ARG A 104 -3.35 9.34 -26.51
N ASP A 105 -2.53 10.22 -25.96
CA ASP A 105 -1.14 10.39 -26.37
C ASP A 105 -0.27 9.21 -25.93
N GLY A 106 -0.64 8.56 -24.83
CA GLY A 106 0.00 7.36 -24.30
C GLY A 106 -0.12 6.14 -25.22
N ARG A 107 -1.12 6.09 -26.09
CA ARG A 107 -1.31 4.99 -27.06
C ARG A 107 -0.18 4.84 -28.08
N THR A 108 0.70 5.83 -28.18
CA THR A 108 1.90 5.77 -29.01
C THR A 108 2.95 4.80 -28.45
N TYR A 109 2.84 4.42 -27.17
CA TYR A 109 3.71 3.45 -26.53
C TYR A 109 3.06 2.06 -26.48
N SER A 110 3.88 1.01 -26.53
CA SER A 110 3.41 -0.37 -26.30
C SER A 110 3.39 -0.74 -24.82
N ASP A 111 4.32 -0.16 -24.07
CA ASP A 111 4.55 -0.46 -22.67
C ASP A 111 4.74 0.82 -21.85
N VAL A 112 4.31 0.79 -20.61
CA VAL A 112 4.63 1.77 -19.57
C VAL A 112 5.33 1.04 -18.44
N VAL A 113 6.47 1.56 -17.98
CA VAL A 113 7.17 1.05 -16.80
C VAL A 113 7.15 2.11 -15.72
N LEU A 114 6.45 1.83 -14.64
CA LEU A 114 6.42 2.68 -13.45
C LEU A 114 7.59 2.34 -12.54
N LEU A 115 8.41 3.32 -12.26
CA LEU A 115 9.57 3.27 -11.35
C LEU A 115 9.20 4.02 -10.08
N GLY A 116 8.75 3.30 -9.05
CA GLY A 116 8.23 3.92 -7.82
C GLY A 116 8.19 2.94 -6.66
N MET A 117 8.05 3.47 -5.43
CA MET A 117 8.00 2.68 -4.21
C MET A 117 6.81 3.09 -3.35
N GLY A 118 6.23 2.13 -2.62
CA GLY A 118 5.13 2.38 -1.67
C GLY A 118 3.94 3.10 -2.31
N GLY A 119 3.54 4.25 -1.78
CA GLY A 119 2.41 5.03 -2.32
C GLY A 119 2.54 5.42 -3.79
N SER A 120 3.78 5.50 -4.32
CA SER A 120 4.03 5.77 -5.73
C SER A 120 3.84 4.55 -6.65
N SER A 121 3.64 3.34 -6.10
CA SER A 121 3.55 2.09 -6.89
C SER A 121 2.33 1.23 -6.56
N LEU A 122 1.85 1.25 -5.31
CA LEU A 122 0.83 0.29 -4.85
C LEU A 122 -0.53 0.52 -5.49
N CYS A 123 -1.03 1.76 -5.55
CA CYS A 123 -2.26 2.06 -6.26
C CYS A 123 -2.16 1.70 -7.76
N PRO A 124 -1.12 2.11 -8.51
CA PRO A 124 -0.91 1.65 -9.88
C PRO A 124 -0.88 0.13 -10.06
N ASP A 125 -0.27 -0.59 -9.10
CA ASP A 125 -0.23 -2.06 -9.12
C ASP A 125 -1.63 -2.66 -8.91
N VAL A 126 -2.45 -2.07 -8.03
CA VAL A 126 -3.87 -2.43 -7.86
C VAL A 126 -4.65 -2.19 -9.14
N LEU A 127 -4.53 -1.00 -9.75
CA LEU A 127 -5.26 -0.66 -10.98
C LEU A 127 -4.87 -1.59 -12.13
N ARG A 128 -3.57 -1.84 -12.32
CA ARG A 128 -3.07 -2.77 -13.34
C ARG A 128 -3.65 -4.17 -13.19
N ASN A 129 -3.66 -4.71 -11.98
CA ASN A 129 -4.15 -6.07 -11.73
C ASN A 129 -5.68 -6.16 -11.78
N THR A 130 -6.38 -5.08 -11.43
CA THR A 130 -7.85 -5.03 -11.44
C THR A 130 -8.42 -4.83 -12.84
N PHE A 131 -7.88 -3.87 -13.59
CA PHE A 131 -8.43 -3.49 -14.90
C PHE A 131 -7.70 -4.15 -16.08
N GLY A 132 -6.43 -4.51 -15.89
CA GLY A 132 -5.56 -4.85 -17.02
C GLY A 132 -5.24 -3.62 -17.86
N SER A 133 -4.98 -3.81 -19.15
CA SER A 133 -4.88 -2.72 -20.12
C SER A 133 -6.03 -2.79 -21.09
N THR A 134 -6.73 -1.68 -21.29
CA THR A 134 -7.79 -1.56 -22.29
C THR A 134 -7.21 -1.72 -23.69
N LYS A 135 -7.97 -2.30 -24.63
CA LYS A 135 -7.53 -2.48 -26.03
C LYS A 135 -7.04 -1.13 -26.62
N GLY A 136 -5.84 -1.15 -27.17
CA GLY A 136 -5.19 0.03 -27.75
C GLY A 136 -4.42 0.90 -26.76
N HIS A 137 -4.37 0.52 -25.49
CA HIS A 137 -3.55 1.18 -24.45
C HIS A 137 -2.31 0.35 -24.11
N PRO A 138 -1.23 0.99 -23.63
CA PRO A 138 0.02 0.30 -23.27
C PRO A 138 -0.17 -0.65 -22.10
N LYS A 139 0.72 -1.64 -21.99
CA LYS A 139 0.80 -2.52 -20.83
C LYS A 139 1.59 -1.83 -19.71
N LEU A 140 1.06 -1.83 -18.49
CA LEU A 140 1.74 -1.29 -17.33
C LEU A 140 2.58 -2.37 -16.64
N HIS A 141 3.85 -2.07 -16.46
CA HIS A 141 4.79 -2.82 -15.61
C HIS A 141 5.13 -1.95 -14.40
N VAL A 142 5.09 -2.53 -13.21
CA VAL A 142 5.47 -1.83 -11.97
C VAL A 142 6.78 -2.39 -11.47
N LEU A 143 7.79 -1.52 -11.31
CA LEU A 143 9.07 -1.83 -10.71
C LEU A 143 9.18 -1.11 -9.35
N ASP A 144 8.96 -1.88 -8.30
CA ASP A 144 9.07 -1.46 -6.91
C ASP A 144 9.97 -2.39 -6.09
N THR A 145 11.00 -2.90 -6.72
CA THR A 145 11.99 -3.78 -6.14
C THR A 145 13.39 -3.51 -6.69
N THR A 146 14.40 -3.75 -5.88
CA THR A 146 15.81 -3.72 -6.31
C THR A 146 16.33 -5.11 -6.68
N ASP A 147 15.46 -6.11 -6.81
CA ASP A 147 15.84 -7.45 -7.23
C ASP A 147 16.29 -7.46 -8.69
N PRO A 148 17.57 -7.79 -8.98
CA PRO A 148 18.12 -7.68 -10.33
C PRO A 148 17.43 -8.62 -11.33
N ALA A 149 16.99 -9.80 -10.91
CA ALA A 149 16.29 -10.74 -11.78
C ALA A 149 14.92 -10.19 -12.23
N THR A 150 14.22 -9.49 -11.34
CA THR A 150 12.95 -8.82 -11.66
C THR A 150 13.17 -7.66 -12.64
N ILE A 151 14.20 -6.83 -12.43
CA ILE A 151 14.56 -5.70 -13.32
C ILE A 151 14.86 -6.23 -14.72
N LEU A 152 15.73 -7.25 -14.83
CA LEU A 152 16.05 -7.91 -16.11
C LEU A 152 14.81 -8.55 -16.74
N GLY A 153 13.93 -9.14 -15.93
CA GLY A 153 12.68 -9.74 -16.40
C GLY A 153 11.73 -8.71 -17.02
N VAL A 154 11.63 -7.51 -16.45
CA VAL A 154 10.87 -6.40 -17.06
C VAL A 154 11.57 -5.92 -18.34
N ARG A 155 12.90 -5.69 -18.28
CA ARG A 155 13.68 -5.26 -19.45
C ARG A 155 13.52 -6.20 -20.65
N ALA A 156 13.46 -7.50 -20.41
CA ALA A 156 13.30 -8.51 -21.46
C ALA A 156 11.89 -8.54 -22.08
N LYS A 157 10.87 -8.06 -21.38
CA LYS A 157 9.47 -8.06 -21.82
C LYS A 157 9.08 -6.85 -22.66
N ILE A 158 9.84 -5.76 -22.58
CA ILE A 158 9.51 -4.48 -23.20
C ILE A 158 10.37 -4.20 -24.44
N ARG A 159 9.79 -3.48 -25.39
CA ARG A 159 10.53 -2.82 -26.46
C ARG A 159 10.91 -1.44 -26.00
N ILE A 160 12.16 -1.24 -25.58
CA ILE A 160 12.63 -0.03 -24.89
C ILE A 160 12.31 1.27 -25.66
N GLN A 161 12.31 1.20 -26.99
CA GLN A 161 12.06 2.34 -27.88
C GLN A 161 10.58 2.70 -28.01
N ASP A 162 9.69 1.79 -27.60
CA ASP A 162 8.24 1.96 -27.61
C ASP A 162 7.69 1.99 -26.18
N THR A 163 8.55 2.31 -25.20
CA THR A 163 8.21 2.30 -23.78
C THR A 163 8.27 3.71 -23.19
N LEU A 164 7.27 4.04 -22.37
CA LEU A 164 7.26 5.20 -21.48
C LEU A 164 7.68 4.77 -20.08
N PHE A 165 8.63 5.45 -19.48
CA PHE A 165 9.06 5.27 -18.09
C PHE A 165 8.50 6.38 -17.21
N ILE A 166 7.74 6.01 -16.18
CA ILE A 166 7.22 6.97 -15.18
C ILE A 166 8.14 6.91 -13.96
N VAL A 167 8.87 7.98 -13.71
CA VAL A 167 9.69 8.14 -12.51
C VAL A 167 8.82 8.77 -11.42
N ALA A 168 8.39 7.98 -10.44
CA ALA A 168 7.41 8.39 -9.44
C ALA A 168 8.04 8.43 -8.04
N SER A 169 8.21 9.62 -7.48
CA SER A 169 8.74 9.84 -6.13
C SER A 169 8.26 11.16 -5.56
N LYS A 170 7.51 11.11 -4.44
CA LYS A 170 7.01 12.32 -3.77
C LYS A 170 8.15 13.26 -3.37
N SER A 171 9.17 12.76 -2.67
CA SER A 171 10.32 13.55 -2.23
C SER A 171 11.37 13.84 -3.32
N GLY A 172 11.28 13.15 -4.46
CA GLY A 172 12.28 13.20 -5.52
C GLY A 172 13.60 12.48 -5.22
N GLU A 173 13.75 11.85 -4.05
CA GLU A 173 15.03 11.31 -3.55
C GLU A 173 15.03 9.81 -3.27
N THR A 174 13.97 9.08 -3.69
CA THR A 174 13.87 7.64 -3.44
C THR A 174 14.98 6.90 -4.19
N THR A 175 15.90 6.29 -3.44
CA THR A 175 17.09 5.62 -3.98
C THR A 175 16.77 4.57 -5.03
N GLU A 176 15.78 3.73 -4.79
CA GLU A 176 15.33 2.68 -5.70
C GLU A 176 14.84 3.28 -7.03
N THR A 177 13.95 4.27 -6.94
CA THR A 177 13.39 4.97 -8.10
C THR A 177 14.48 5.64 -8.95
N LEU A 178 15.41 6.32 -8.31
CA LEU A 178 16.52 6.98 -9.02
C LEU A 178 17.51 5.96 -9.60
N SER A 179 17.72 4.82 -8.95
CA SER A 179 18.53 3.71 -9.48
C SER A 179 17.91 3.09 -10.73
N HIS A 180 16.60 2.86 -10.71
CA HIS A 180 15.85 2.40 -11.89
C HIS A 180 15.92 3.43 -13.02
N PHE A 181 15.72 4.71 -12.71
CA PHE A 181 15.84 5.78 -13.70
C PHE A 181 17.24 5.76 -14.34
N ALA A 182 18.32 5.73 -13.56
CA ALA A 182 19.68 5.70 -14.07
C ALA A 182 19.92 4.49 -15.01
N TYR A 183 19.39 3.32 -14.65
CA TYR A 183 19.48 2.12 -15.47
C TYR A 183 18.76 2.30 -16.81
N PHE A 184 17.46 2.66 -16.81
CA PHE A 184 16.70 2.77 -18.05
C PHE A 184 17.09 3.97 -18.88
N TRP A 185 17.52 5.06 -18.27
CA TRP A 185 18.11 6.19 -18.97
C TRP A 185 19.34 5.77 -19.78
N ASN A 186 20.24 5.01 -19.14
CA ASN A 186 21.41 4.47 -19.82
C ASN A 186 21.05 3.47 -20.95
N GLU A 187 20.04 2.61 -20.73
CA GLU A 187 19.56 1.68 -21.75
C GLU A 187 18.97 2.39 -22.98
N ILE A 188 18.22 3.47 -22.81
CA ILE A 188 17.72 4.30 -23.92
C ILE A 188 18.86 4.93 -24.70
N ASN A 189 19.85 5.51 -23.99
CA ASN A 189 20.96 6.21 -24.64
C ASN A 189 21.95 5.29 -25.38
N LYS A 190 22.16 4.04 -24.93
CA LYS A 190 22.97 3.04 -25.64
C LYS A 190 22.49 2.76 -27.07
N ASN A 191 21.22 2.97 -27.35
CA ASN A 191 20.63 2.72 -28.66
C ASN A 191 20.68 3.93 -29.62
N GLY A 192 21.57 4.89 -29.39
CA GLY A 192 21.98 5.92 -30.37
C GLY A 192 21.06 7.13 -30.53
N ARG A 193 20.14 7.37 -29.57
CA ARG A 193 19.22 8.54 -29.60
C ARG A 193 19.59 9.58 -28.54
N SER A 194 20.86 9.95 -28.45
CA SER A 194 21.28 11.09 -27.63
C SER A 194 20.54 12.35 -28.05
N GLY A 195 19.83 13.01 -27.13
CA GLY A 195 19.02 14.21 -27.36
C GLY A 195 17.52 14.01 -27.41
N ALA A 196 17.00 12.77 -27.53
CA ALA A 196 15.55 12.48 -27.52
C ALA A 196 15.12 11.54 -26.38
N ALA A 197 16.05 11.15 -25.50
CA ALA A 197 15.79 10.18 -24.42
C ALA A 197 14.67 10.65 -23.47
N GLY A 198 14.61 11.95 -23.16
CA GLY A 198 13.59 12.52 -22.27
C GLY A 198 12.14 12.29 -22.73
N ARG A 199 11.92 12.11 -24.04
CA ARG A 199 10.58 11.81 -24.58
C ARG A 199 10.02 10.45 -24.13
N HIS A 200 10.88 9.57 -23.63
CA HIS A 200 10.51 8.28 -23.06
C HIS A 200 10.25 8.34 -21.55
N PHE A 201 10.30 9.52 -20.94
CA PHE A 201 10.15 9.66 -19.50
C PHE A 201 9.04 10.64 -19.14
N ALA A 202 8.38 10.32 -18.04
CA ALA A 202 7.49 11.22 -17.31
C ALA A 202 7.90 11.23 -15.83
N ALA A 203 7.66 12.33 -15.14
CA ALA A 203 7.87 12.44 -13.70
C ALA A 203 6.54 12.65 -12.97
N ILE A 204 6.38 12.00 -11.81
CA ILE A 204 5.35 12.33 -10.83
C ILE A 204 6.05 12.65 -9.52
N THR A 205 5.94 13.89 -9.05
CA THR A 205 6.66 14.34 -7.86
C THR A 205 6.00 15.59 -7.26
N ASP A 206 6.35 15.94 -6.03
CA ASP A 206 5.91 17.22 -5.46
C ASP A 206 6.65 18.39 -6.12
N PRO A 207 6.07 19.60 -6.12
CA PRO A 207 6.72 20.79 -6.63
C PRO A 207 8.05 21.09 -5.92
N GLY A 208 9.04 21.58 -6.67
CA GLY A 208 10.34 22.01 -6.14
C GLY A 208 11.34 20.92 -5.79
N THR A 209 10.99 19.64 -6.03
CA THR A 209 11.88 18.50 -5.72
C THR A 209 13.06 18.37 -6.67
N SER A 210 14.07 17.61 -6.24
CA SER A 210 15.21 17.24 -7.10
C SER A 210 14.78 16.47 -8.36
N LEU A 211 13.71 15.66 -8.28
CA LEU A 211 13.17 14.95 -9.44
C LEU A 211 12.51 15.91 -10.44
N GLU A 212 11.81 16.95 -10.00
CA GLU A 212 11.26 17.96 -10.91
C GLU A 212 12.37 18.68 -11.67
N LYS A 213 13.46 19.04 -10.96
CA LYS A 213 14.64 19.67 -11.57
C LYS A 213 15.29 18.72 -12.59
N LEU A 214 15.56 17.48 -12.22
CA LEU A 214 16.11 16.44 -13.08
C LEU A 214 15.24 16.25 -14.34
N ALA A 215 13.92 16.17 -14.18
CA ALA A 215 13.01 15.99 -15.31
C ALA A 215 13.04 17.16 -16.31
N LYS A 216 13.15 18.40 -15.81
CA LYS A 216 13.35 19.60 -16.66
C LYS A 216 14.68 19.57 -17.40
N GLU A 217 15.79 19.29 -16.69
CA GLU A 217 17.15 19.23 -17.25
C GLU A 217 17.28 18.15 -18.33
N HIS A 218 16.59 17.02 -18.17
CA HIS A 218 16.63 15.90 -19.10
C HIS A 218 15.52 15.92 -20.16
N GLY A 219 14.68 16.96 -20.19
CA GLY A 219 13.63 17.15 -21.18
C GLY A 219 12.55 16.05 -21.14
N PHE A 220 12.09 15.66 -19.95
CA PHE A 220 11.02 14.68 -19.83
C PHE A 220 9.76 15.16 -20.55
N ARG A 221 9.03 14.22 -21.15
CA ARG A 221 7.83 14.50 -21.93
C ARG A 221 6.72 15.12 -21.09
N TRP A 222 6.52 14.62 -19.84
CA TRP A 222 5.51 15.12 -18.89
C TRP A 222 6.10 15.24 -17.48
N ILE A 223 5.64 16.23 -16.75
CA ILE A 223 5.96 16.47 -15.35
C ILE A 223 4.68 16.76 -14.61
N PHE A 224 4.20 15.78 -13.84
CA PHE A 224 3.00 15.91 -13.02
C PHE A 224 3.39 16.34 -11.61
N ARG A 225 2.98 17.57 -11.23
CA ARG A 225 3.23 18.13 -9.89
C ARG A 225 2.11 17.71 -8.98
N ASN A 226 2.41 16.78 -8.08
CA ASN A 226 1.42 16.29 -7.13
C ASN A 226 1.12 17.35 -6.05
N PRO A 227 -0.13 17.45 -5.55
CA PRO A 227 -0.43 18.30 -4.39
C PRO A 227 0.49 17.92 -3.21
N PRO A 228 1.24 18.88 -2.63
CA PRO A 228 2.28 18.57 -1.62
C PRO A 228 1.72 18.17 -0.26
N ASP A 229 0.47 18.55 0.02
CA ASP A 229 -0.25 18.27 1.27
C ASP A 229 -0.89 16.87 1.32
N ILE A 230 -0.44 15.93 0.46
CA ILE A 230 -0.91 14.55 0.43
C ILE A 230 0.24 13.61 0.78
N GLY A 231 0.06 12.81 1.84
CA GLY A 231 1.01 11.76 2.22
C GLY A 231 1.05 10.62 1.17
N GLY A 232 2.21 9.96 0.99
CA GLY A 232 2.37 8.94 -0.07
C GLY A 232 1.33 7.83 -0.03
N ARG A 233 0.99 7.28 1.14
CA ARG A 233 -0.03 6.23 1.28
C ARG A 233 -1.48 6.70 1.10
N TYR A 234 -1.72 8.03 1.16
CA TYR A 234 -3.00 8.69 0.91
C TYR A 234 -3.09 9.29 -0.51
N SER A 235 -2.20 8.91 -1.43
CA SER A 235 -2.11 9.51 -2.76
C SER A 235 -2.77 8.70 -3.88
N ALA A 236 -3.63 7.73 -3.54
CA ALA A 236 -4.27 6.86 -4.52
C ALA A 236 -5.10 7.63 -5.55
N LEU A 237 -5.82 8.65 -5.12
CA LEU A 237 -6.68 9.50 -5.95
C LEU A 237 -5.98 10.79 -6.42
N SER A 238 -4.64 10.83 -6.38
CA SER A 238 -3.83 11.90 -6.94
C SER A 238 -3.12 11.47 -8.22
N TYR A 239 -2.23 12.29 -8.78
CA TYR A 239 -1.45 11.93 -9.97
C TYR A 239 -0.70 10.60 -9.83
N PHE A 240 -0.30 10.18 -8.61
CA PHE A 240 0.38 8.91 -8.39
C PHE A 240 -0.44 7.68 -8.80
N GLY A 241 -1.75 7.69 -8.57
CA GLY A 241 -2.64 6.62 -9.02
C GLY A 241 -3.24 6.90 -10.41
N LEU A 242 -3.67 8.14 -10.65
CA LEU A 242 -4.49 8.49 -11.80
C LEU A 242 -3.71 8.53 -13.13
N VAL A 243 -2.45 9.00 -13.12
CA VAL A 243 -1.61 9.03 -14.33
C VAL A 243 -1.35 7.61 -14.87
N PRO A 244 -0.85 6.65 -14.09
CA PRO A 244 -0.70 5.27 -14.57
C PRO A 244 -2.03 4.61 -14.95
N GLY A 245 -3.11 4.89 -14.18
CA GLY A 245 -4.46 4.39 -14.47
C GLY A 245 -4.99 4.88 -15.81
N SER A 246 -4.86 6.16 -16.10
CA SER A 246 -5.24 6.79 -17.36
C SER A 246 -4.51 6.16 -18.56
N LEU A 247 -3.20 5.97 -18.45
CA LEU A 247 -2.39 5.39 -19.52
C LEU A 247 -2.85 3.97 -19.92
N ILE A 248 -3.30 3.15 -18.96
CA ILE A 248 -3.83 1.81 -19.26
C ILE A 248 -5.30 1.79 -19.65
N GLY A 249 -5.94 2.97 -19.73
CA GLY A 249 -7.31 3.13 -20.21
C GLY A 249 -8.39 2.90 -19.15
N VAL A 250 -8.08 3.11 -17.86
CA VAL A 250 -9.10 3.19 -16.81
C VAL A 250 -9.93 4.46 -17.01
N ASN A 251 -11.25 4.37 -16.86
CA ASN A 251 -12.13 5.52 -16.85
C ASN A 251 -11.92 6.33 -15.57
N ILE A 252 -10.95 7.26 -15.62
CA ILE A 252 -10.55 8.09 -14.47
C ILE A 252 -11.70 8.97 -13.99
N GLU A 253 -12.44 9.56 -14.90
CA GLU A 253 -13.58 10.43 -14.58
C GLU A 253 -14.61 9.68 -13.72
N GLU A 254 -15.09 8.54 -14.19
CA GLU A 254 -16.08 7.76 -13.45
C GLU A 254 -15.52 7.23 -12.12
N MET A 255 -14.23 6.84 -12.09
CA MET A 255 -13.59 6.42 -10.84
C MET A 255 -13.54 7.58 -9.81
N LEU A 256 -13.25 8.80 -10.24
CA LEU A 256 -13.27 10.00 -9.40
C LEU A 256 -14.70 10.39 -8.98
N GLU A 257 -15.68 10.29 -9.87
CA GLU A 257 -17.10 10.49 -9.52
C GLU A 257 -17.54 9.53 -8.40
N ARG A 258 -17.10 8.25 -8.46
CA ARG A 258 -17.34 7.28 -7.39
C ARG A 258 -16.65 7.65 -6.07
N ALA A 259 -15.47 8.26 -6.15
CA ALA A 259 -14.78 8.79 -4.96
C ALA A 259 -15.56 9.97 -4.36
N VAL A 260 -16.07 10.89 -5.18
CA VAL A 260 -16.91 12.01 -4.73
C VAL A 260 -18.25 11.51 -4.16
N GLU A 261 -18.87 10.49 -4.75
CA GLU A 261 -20.05 9.82 -4.14
C GLU A 261 -19.75 9.32 -2.71
N MET A 262 -18.57 8.75 -2.50
CA MET A 262 -18.12 8.31 -1.18
C MET A 262 -17.84 9.50 -0.26
N ALA A 263 -17.22 10.58 -0.76
CA ALA A 263 -17.00 11.81 0.01
C ALA A 263 -18.32 12.37 0.54
N HIS A 264 -19.35 12.46 -0.31
CA HIS A 264 -20.69 12.87 0.12
C HIS A 264 -21.30 11.94 1.17
N SER A 265 -21.10 10.61 1.03
CA SER A 265 -21.56 9.65 2.01
C SER A 265 -20.80 9.75 3.35
N CYS A 266 -19.61 10.30 3.32
CA CYS A 266 -18.74 10.53 4.48
C CYS A 266 -18.70 12.01 4.91
N ALA A 267 -19.59 12.87 4.39
CA ALA A 267 -19.58 14.31 4.66
C ALA A 267 -19.68 14.63 6.17
N ASP A 268 -19.31 15.83 6.51
CA ASP A 268 -19.31 16.39 7.88
C ASP A 268 -20.69 16.36 8.55
N SER A 269 -21.75 16.52 7.75
CA SER A 269 -23.15 16.47 8.18
C SER A 269 -23.71 15.05 8.37
N VAL A 270 -22.98 14.01 7.94
CA VAL A 270 -23.45 12.62 8.05
C VAL A 270 -23.10 12.09 9.45
N PRO A 271 -24.13 11.64 10.23
CA PRO A 271 -23.90 11.09 11.56
C PRO A 271 -22.88 9.94 11.56
N ALA A 272 -22.08 9.81 12.62
CA ALA A 272 -20.98 8.85 12.71
C ALA A 272 -21.41 7.39 12.46
N ASP A 273 -22.63 7.01 12.90
CA ASP A 273 -23.21 5.68 12.70
C ASP A 273 -23.73 5.42 11.28
N LYS A 274 -23.89 6.47 10.47
CA LYS A 274 -24.30 6.41 9.05
C LYS A 274 -23.17 6.70 8.09
N ASN A 275 -22.05 7.23 8.57
CA ASN A 275 -20.88 7.60 7.82
C ASN A 275 -20.00 6.37 7.56
N PRO A 276 -19.90 5.85 6.31
CA PRO A 276 -19.26 4.56 6.05
C PRO A 276 -17.75 4.54 6.38
N GLY A 277 -17.05 5.65 6.19
CA GLY A 277 -15.63 5.76 6.53
C GLY A 277 -15.41 5.84 8.04
N VAL A 278 -16.16 6.69 8.73
CA VAL A 278 -16.08 6.84 10.19
C VAL A 278 -16.49 5.54 10.88
N TRP A 279 -17.53 4.88 10.40
CA TRP A 279 -17.99 3.61 10.94
C TRP A 279 -16.92 2.51 10.84
N LEU A 280 -16.31 2.32 9.65
CA LEU A 280 -15.24 1.33 9.45
C LEU A 280 -14.03 1.66 10.34
N GLY A 281 -13.68 2.94 10.46
CA GLY A 281 -12.60 3.39 11.34
C GLY A 281 -12.88 3.13 12.82
N ALA A 282 -14.13 3.34 13.26
CA ALA A 282 -14.57 3.00 14.61
C ALA A 282 -14.45 1.50 14.89
N VAL A 283 -14.90 0.65 13.96
CA VAL A 283 -14.74 -0.82 14.07
C VAL A 283 -13.27 -1.19 14.22
N MET A 284 -12.42 -0.76 13.29
CA MET A 284 -11.00 -1.10 13.32
C MET A 284 -10.30 -0.59 14.58
N GLY A 285 -10.54 0.67 14.95
CA GLY A 285 -9.91 1.31 16.10
C GLY A 285 -10.39 0.72 17.43
N GLU A 286 -11.70 0.59 17.64
CA GLU A 286 -12.26 0.07 18.88
C GLU A 286 -11.88 -1.39 19.10
N LEU A 287 -12.00 -2.23 18.06
CA LEU A 287 -11.66 -3.64 18.19
C LEU A 287 -10.16 -3.85 18.42
N ALA A 288 -9.32 -2.99 17.84
CA ALA A 288 -7.88 -3.01 18.11
C ALA A 288 -7.55 -2.66 19.58
N THR A 289 -8.26 -1.71 20.20
CA THR A 289 -8.08 -1.39 21.63
C THR A 289 -8.49 -2.55 22.54
N ARG A 290 -9.31 -3.47 22.05
CA ARG A 290 -9.77 -4.68 22.74
C ARG A 290 -8.98 -5.95 22.40
N GLY A 291 -7.80 -5.79 21.78
CA GLY A 291 -6.92 -6.91 21.43
C GLY A 291 -7.20 -7.56 20.06
N ARG A 292 -8.29 -7.17 19.36
CA ARG A 292 -8.59 -7.63 18.00
C ARG A 292 -7.97 -6.69 16.96
N ASN A 293 -6.65 -6.67 16.93
CA ASN A 293 -5.90 -5.74 16.09
C ASN A 293 -5.41 -6.31 14.74
N LYS A 294 -5.82 -7.52 14.34
CA LYS A 294 -5.49 -8.12 13.05
C LYS A 294 -6.67 -7.97 12.10
N VAL A 295 -6.60 -6.97 11.23
CA VAL A 295 -7.60 -6.78 10.15
C VAL A 295 -7.25 -7.71 9.01
N THR A 296 -8.01 -8.79 8.87
CA THR A 296 -7.84 -9.82 7.83
C THR A 296 -8.69 -9.48 6.62
N LEU A 297 -8.01 -9.20 5.51
CA LEU A 297 -8.65 -8.79 4.26
C LEU A 297 -9.00 -10.04 3.43
N ILE A 298 -10.26 -10.14 3.06
CA ILE A 298 -10.79 -11.14 2.13
C ILE A 298 -11.39 -10.36 0.97
N ALA A 299 -10.96 -10.62 -0.25
CA ALA A 299 -11.46 -9.88 -1.39
C ALA A 299 -11.91 -10.81 -2.51
N SER A 300 -12.90 -10.36 -3.29
CA SER A 300 -13.27 -11.00 -4.55
C SER A 300 -12.06 -11.10 -5.47
N PRO A 301 -11.90 -12.17 -6.24
CA PRO A 301 -10.74 -12.35 -7.14
C PRO A 301 -10.50 -11.17 -8.08
N LYS A 302 -11.55 -10.49 -8.52
CA LYS A 302 -11.48 -9.34 -9.43
C LYS A 302 -10.81 -8.10 -8.83
N VAL A 303 -10.74 -8.02 -7.48
CA VAL A 303 -10.18 -6.88 -6.74
C VAL A 303 -9.21 -7.35 -5.63
N ALA A 304 -8.70 -8.57 -5.75
CA ALA A 304 -7.86 -9.20 -4.73
C ALA A 304 -6.63 -8.37 -4.36
N THR A 305 -6.02 -7.68 -5.34
CA THR A 305 -4.82 -6.87 -5.11
C THR A 305 -5.08 -5.53 -4.41
N PHE A 306 -6.34 -5.14 -4.20
CA PHE A 306 -6.67 -3.96 -3.40
C PHE A 306 -6.08 -4.05 -1.99
N GLY A 307 -5.98 -5.26 -1.45
CA GLY A 307 -5.35 -5.51 -0.17
C GLY A 307 -3.90 -5.02 -0.06
N TYR A 308 -3.12 -4.99 -1.14
CA TYR A 308 -1.73 -4.48 -1.14
C TYR A 308 -1.64 -3.00 -0.75
N TRP A 309 -2.58 -2.20 -1.26
CA TRP A 309 -2.65 -0.78 -0.92
C TRP A 309 -3.20 -0.56 0.49
N VAL A 310 -4.27 -1.29 0.87
CA VAL A 310 -4.84 -1.24 2.22
C VAL A 310 -3.80 -1.65 3.26
N GLU A 311 -2.96 -2.64 2.97
CA GLU A 311 -1.86 -3.07 3.85
C GLU A 311 -0.92 -1.90 4.17
N GLN A 312 -0.46 -1.16 3.16
CA GLN A 312 0.39 0.01 3.40
C GLN A 312 -0.36 1.07 4.20
N LEU A 313 -1.58 1.41 3.77
CA LEU A 313 -2.36 2.47 4.40
C LEU A 313 -2.51 2.23 5.91
N ILE A 314 -2.94 1.04 6.30
CA ILE A 314 -3.16 0.70 7.71
C ILE A 314 -1.83 0.57 8.47
N ALA A 315 -0.88 -0.20 7.95
CA ALA A 315 0.36 -0.52 8.65
C ALA A 315 1.21 0.73 8.91
N GLU A 316 1.37 1.57 7.90
CA GLU A 316 2.20 2.78 8.01
C GLU A 316 1.52 3.88 8.81
N SER A 317 0.17 3.98 8.75
CA SER A 317 -0.58 4.97 9.52
C SER A 317 -0.73 4.61 10.99
N THR A 318 -0.92 3.32 11.33
CA THR A 318 -1.28 2.94 12.70
C THR A 318 -0.13 2.32 13.49
N GLY A 319 0.91 1.79 12.84
CA GLY A 319 2.00 1.06 13.48
C GLY A 319 3.00 1.94 14.21
N LYS A 320 2.62 2.57 15.34
CA LYS A 320 3.43 3.56 16.05
C LYS A 320 3.25 3.50 17.56
N GLN A 321 4.28 3.94 18.30
CA GLN A 321 4.22 4.09 19.77
C GLN A 321 3.82 2.79 20.50
N GLY A 322 4.20 1.62 19.93
CA GLY A 322 3.83 0.32 20.49
C GLY A 322 2.37 -0.09 20.23
N LYS A 323 1.63 0.68 19.43
CA LYS A 323 0.25 0.43 19.01
C LYS A 323 0.18 0.12 17.53
N GLY A 324 -0.98 -0.30 17.07
CA GLY A 324 -1.28 -0.43 15.65
C GLY A 324 -2.18 -1.59 15.30
N ILE A 325 -2.71 -1.48 14.10
CA ILE A 325 -3.51 -2.50 13.45
C ILE A 325 -2.61 -3.25 12.48
N VAL A 326 -2.61 -4.56 12.56
CA VAL A 326 -1.82 -5.45 11.69
C VAL A 326 -2.72 -5.88 10.53
N PRO A 327 -2.53 -5.36 9.32
CA PRO A 327 -3.28 -5.82 8.15
C PRO A 327 -2.78 -7.21 7.75
N ILE A 328 -3.71 -8.14 7.60
CA ILE A 328 -3.44 -9.50 7.12
C ILE A 328 -3.99 -9.61 5.70
N GLU A 329 -3.15 -9.33 4.74
CA GLU A 329 -3.43 -9.39 3.32
C GLU A 329 -2.98 -10.74 2.74
N GLY A 330 -3.72 -11.31 1.78
CA GLY A 330 -3.34 -12.51 1.05
C GLY A 330 -3.16 -13.79 1.88
N GLU A 331 -3.66 -13.84 3.11
CA GLU A 331 -3.71 -15.08 3.89
C GLU A 331 -4.94 -15.88 3.42
N PRO A 332 -4.77 -17.12 2.88
CA PRO A 332 -5.91 -17.93 2.49
C PRO A 332 -6.87 -18.15 3.64
N VAL A 333 -8.17 -18.05 3.38
CA VAL A 333 -9.17 -18.20 4.45
C VAL A 333 -9.20 -19.65 4.95
N GLY A 334 -9.00 -19.83 6.26
CA GLY A 334 -9.06 -21.11 6.96
C GLY A 334 -10.42 -21.40 7.58
N LYS A 335 -10.54 -22.57 8.22
CA LYS A 335 -11.70 -22.90 9.05
C LYS A 335 -11.75 -21.97 10.27
N PRO A 336 -12.92 -21.62 10.83
CA PRO A 336 -13.03 -20.74 11.99
C PRO A 336 -12.14 -21.14 13.18
N ALA A 337 -12.01 -22.45 13.43
CA ALA A 337 -11.22 -23.00 14.55
C ALA A 337 -9.71 -22.71 14.48
N VAL A 338 -9.16 -22.25 13.36
CA VAL A 338 -7.73 -21.91 13.26
C VAL A 338 -7.44 -20.44 13.62
N TYR A 339 -8.45 -19.67 13.95
CA TYR A 339 -8.33 -18.26 14.32
C TYR A 339 -8.53 -18.06 15.82
N GLY A 340 -7.70 -17.21 16.40
CA GLY A 340 -7.87 -16.71 17.76
C GLY A 340 -8.84 -15.54 17.85
N ASP A 341 -8.91 -14.95 19.05
CA ASP A 341 -9.78 -13.80 19.34
C ASP A 341 -9.13 -12.45 18.98
N ASP A 342 -8.11 -12.44 18.14
CA ASP A 342 -7.35 -11.26 17.76
C ASP A 342 -7.68 -10.73 16.36
N ARG A 343 -8.65 -11.35 15.64
CA ARG A 343 -9.02 -11.04 14.27
C ARG A 343 -10.26 -10.18 14.14
N VAL A 344 -10.26 -9.35 13.09
CA VAL A 344 -11.43 -8.72 12.47
C VAL A 344 -11.35 -9.04 10.99
N PHE A 345 -12.40 -9.58 10.41
CA PHE A 345 -12.43 -9.91 8.99
C PHE A 345 -13.15 -8.82 8.20
N VAL A 346 -12.54 -8.36 7.11
CA VAL A 346 -13.18 -7.43 6.19
C VAL A 346 -13.26 -8.10 4.81
N TYR A 347 -14.48 -8.39 4.38
CA TYR A 347 -14.78 -9.00 3.10
C TYR A 347 -15.19 -7.95 2.07
N ILE A 348 -14.36 -7.73 1.08
CA ILE A 348 -14.60 -6.82 -0.05
C ILE A 348 -15.10 -7.68 -1.21
N ARG A 349 -16.38 -7.58 -1.51
CA ARG A 349 -17.03 -8.38 -2.55
C ARG A 349 -17.52 -7.52 -3.71
N MET A 350 -17.68 -8.16 -4.86
CA MET A 350 -18.36 -7.55 -6.01
C MET A 350 -19.85 -7.87 -5.96
N ASP A 351 -20.68 -6.96 -6.42
CA ASP A 351 -22.10 -7.25 -6.63
C ASP A 351 -22.27 -8.39 -7.64
N GLY A 352 -23.21 -9.28 -7.40
CA GLY A 352 -23.41 -10.49 -8.20
C GLY A 352 -22.47 -11.67 -7.89
N ASP A 353 -21.45 -11.50 -7.03
CA ASP A 353 -20.65 -12.64 -6.58
C ASP A 353 -21.49 -13.65 -5.78
N ALA A 354 -21.23 -14.93 -6.00
CA ALA A 354 -21.83 -15.97 -5.17
C ALA A 354 -21.42 -15.80 -3.68
N PRO A 355 -22.28 -16.20 -2.74
CA PRO A 355 -21.95 -16.14 -1.31
C PRO A 355 -20.67 -16.90 -0.99
N ASN A 356 -19.77 -16.26 -0.27
CA ASN A 356 -18.52 -16.89 0.17
C ASN A 356 -18.78 -17.77 1.40
N ARG A 357 -18.75 -19.09 1.19
CA ARG A 357 -19.04 -20.08 2.25
C ARG A 357 -18.05 -19.98 3.43
N ALA A 358 -16.79 -19.63 3.16
CA ALA A 358 -15.79 -19.47 4.23
C ALA A 358 -16.11 -18.25 5.11
N VAL A 359 -16.51 -17.12 4.50
CA VAL A 359 -16.95 -15.93 5.25
C VAL A 359 -18.19 -16.24 6.08
N GLN A 360 -19.20 -16.90 5.50
CA GLN A 360 -20.39 -17.31 6.24
C GLN A 360 -20.07 -18.24 7.43
N ALA A 361 -19.06 -19.11 7.28
CA ALA A 361 -18.62 -19.96 8.38
C ALA A 361 -17.96 -19.15 9.51
N LEU A 362 -17.19 -18.10 9.19
CA LEU A 362 -16.62 -17.18 10.18
C LEU A 362 -17.72 -16.45 10.96
N GLU A 363 -18.73 -15.92 10.27
CA GLU A 363 -19.88 -15.25 10.89
C GLU A 363 -20.66 -16.19 11.82
N LYS A 364 -20.95 -17.40 11.35
CA LYS A 364 -21.62 -18.44 12.15
C LYS A 364 -20.83 -18.82 13.41
N ALA A 365 -19.51 -18.75 13.34
CA ALA A 365 -18.63 -19.03 14.48
C ALA A 365 -18.46 -17.84 15.42
N GLY A 366 -19.15 -16.71 15.18
CA GLY A 366 -19.08 -15.51 16.02
C GLY A 366 -17.83 -14.66 15.80
N GLN A 367 -17.09 -14.87 14.71
CA GLN A 367 -16.00 -13.98 14.35
C GLN A 367 -16.56 -12.64 13.83
N PRO A 368 -15.95 -11.49 14.20
CA PRO A 368 -16.39 -10.20 13.69
C PRO A 368 -16.07 -10.06 12.20
N VAL A 369 -17.11 -9.87 11.40
CA VAL A 369 -17.01 -9.74 9.94
C VAL A 369 -17.69 -8.45 9.50
N VAL A 370 -16.97 -7.66 8.68
CA VAL A 370 -17.50 -6.53 7.92
C VAL A 370 -17.51 -6.93 6.45
N THR A 371 -18.63 -6.69 5.76
CA THR A 371 -18.75 -6.91 4.31
C THR A 371 -18.96 -5.58 3.61
N LEU A 372 -18.08 -5.27 2.65
CA LEU A 372 -18.14 -4.12 1.78
C LEU A 372 -18.48 -4.60 0.36
N THR A 373 -19.54 -4.06 -0.24
CA THR A 373 -20.00 -4.50 -1.56
C THR A 373 -19.77 -3.41 -2.59
N MET A 374 -18.96 -3.70 -3.60
CA MET A 374 -18.68 -2.87 -4.76
C MET A 374 -19.64 -3.22 -5.90
N ARG A 375 -20.19 -2.22 -6.58
CA ARG A 375 -21.06 -2.40 -7.78
C ARG A 375 -20.28 -3.00 -8.94
N ASP A 376 -19.11 -2.40 -9.18
CA ASP A 376 -18.15 -2.80 -10.22
C ASP A 376 -16.73 -2.37 -9.81
N LYS A 377 -15.75 -2.56 -10.71
CA LYS A 377 -14.35 -2.25 -10.44
C LYS A 377 -14.06 -0.76 -10.23
N LEU A 378 -14.89 0.14 -10.77
CA LEU A 378 -14.71 1.60 -10.66
C LEU A 378 -15.07 2.10 -9.25
N ASP A 379 -15.84 1.34 -8.48
CA ASP A 379 -16.06 1.62 -7.05
C ASP A 379 -14.75 1.61 -6.22
N LEU A 380 -13.63 1.13 -6.80
CA LEU A 380 -12.30 1.33 -6.17
C LEU A 380 -12.02 2.81 -5.88
N GLY A 381 -12.51 3.74 -6.68
CA GLY A 381 -12.42 5.17 -6.38
C GLY A 381 -13.01 5.52 -5.01
N GLY A 382 -14.24 5.07 -4.77
CA GLY A 382 -14.91 5.24 -3.48
C GLY A 382 -14.24 4.47 -2.35
N GLU A 383 -13.75 3.25 -2.62
CA GLU A 383 -13.07 2.44 -1.60
C GLU A 383 -11.73 3.04 -1.18
N PHE A 384 -10.95 3.64 -2.09
CA PHE A 384 -9.74 4.37 -1.70
C PHE A 384 -10.08 5.42 -0.63
N LEU A 385 -11.04 6.28 -0.88
CA LEU A 385 -11.42 7.34 0.07
C LEU A 385 -12.03 6.77 1.36
N ARG A 386 -12.91 5.76 1.29
CA ARG A 386 -13.48 5.10 2.48
C ARG A 386 -12.39 4.61 3.42
N TRP A 387 -11.39 3.90 2.88
CA TRP A 387 -10.31 3.34 3.69
C TRP A 387 -9.35 4.41 4.21
N GLU A 388 -9.12 5.50 3.47
CA GLU A 388 -8.35 6.66 3.94
C GLU A 388 -9.03 7.29 5.16
N ILE A 389 -10.33 7.58 5.07
CA ILE A 389 -11.12 8.10 6.19
C ILE A 389 -11.12 7.11 7.37
N ALA A 390 -11.38 5.84 7.10
CA ALA A 390 -11.42 4.81 8.14
C ALA A 390 -10.08 4.68 8.87
N THR A 391 -8.97 4.75 8.14
CA THR A 391 -7.63 4.68 8.75
C THR A 391 -7.30 5.92 9.57
N ALA A 392 -7.68 7.10 9.09
CA ALA A 392 -7.53 8.36 9.83
C ALA A 392 -8.33 8.34 11.15
N ILE A 393 -9.60 7.89 11.12
CA ILE A 393 -10.45 7.75 12.31
C ILE A 393 -9.92 6.65 13.25
N ALA A 394 -9.46 5.51 12.74
CA ALA A 394 -8.83 4.48 13.56
C ALA A 394 -7.58 5.03 14.28
N GLY A 395 -6.78 5.88 13.60
CA GLY A 395 -5.67 6.60 14.21
C GLY A 395 -6.11 7.50 15.37
N ALA A 396 -7.19 8.25 15.19
CA ALA A 396 -7.77 9.08 16.25
C ALA A 396 -8.25 8.24 17.45
N VAL A 397 -8.94 7.11 17.21
CA VAL A 397 -9.37 6.18 18.27
C VAL A 397 -8.18 5.59 19.01
N LEU A 398 -7.10 5.24 18.32
CA LEU A 398 -5.86 4.75 18.91
C LEU A 398 -5.03 5.86 19.58
N ARG A 399 -5.39 7.12 19.37
CA ARG A 399 -4.64 8.31 19.84
C ARG A 399 -3.20 8.28 19.33
N ILE A 400 -3.04 8.25 18.04
CA ILE A 400 -1.76 8.28 17.32
C ILE A 400 -1.86 9.20 16.12
N ASP A 401 -0.75 9.79 15.72
CA ASP A 401 -0.64 10.49 14.44
C ASP A 401 -0.71 9.47 13.28
N ALA A 402 -1.76 9.55 12.44
CA ALA A 402 -1.95 8.64 11.32
C ALA A 402 -1.15 9.03 10.06
N PHE A 403 -0.41 10.14 10.06
CA PHE A 403 0.14 10.76 8.86
C PHE A 403 1.67 10.80 8.81
N ASP A 404 2.37 10.67 9.95
CA ASP A 404 3.83 10.53 10.01
C ASP A 404 4.30 9.07 9.83
N GLN A 405 5.62 8.86 9.67
CA GLN A 405 6.26 7.54 9.59
C GLN A 405 7.68 7.56 10.17
N PRO A 406 7.85 7.77 11.49
CA PRO A 406 9.15 8.06 12.10
C PRO A 406 10.13 6.88 12.03
N ASN A 407 9.68 5.64 11.90
CA ASN A 407 10.54 4.45 11.91
C ASN A 407 11.05 4.03 10.51
N VAL A 408 10.53 4.64 9.46
CA VAL A 408 11.02 4.37 8.08
C VAL A 408 12.41 4.98 7.87
N GLN A 409 12.66 6.17 8.42
CA GLN A 409 13.93 6.87 8.25
C GLN A 409 15.11 6.09 8.81
N GLU A 410 14.97 5.43 9.95
CA GLU A 410 16.02 4.60 10.56
C GLU A 410 16.57 3.52 9.61
N SER A 411 15.68 2.81 8.90
CA SER A 411 16.10 1.78 7.94
C SER A 411 16.85 2.38 6.74
N LYS A 412 16.42 3.56 6.27
CA LYS A 412 17.10 4.29 5.19
C LYS A 412 18.51 4.70 5.62
N ASP A 413 18.66 5.23 6.83
CA ASP A 413 19.95 5.67 7.35
C ASP A 413 20.90 4.48 7.57
N ASN A 414 20.42 3.36 8.08
CA ASN A 414 21.20 2.14 8.21
C ASN A 414 21.62 1.59 6.84
N THR A 415 20.73 1.58 5.85
CA THR A 415 21.06 1.22 4.47
C THR A 415 22.16 2.12 3.90
N LYS A 416 22.07 3.45 4.10
CA LYS A 416 23.14 4.39 3.68
C LYS A 416 24.48 4.08 4.34
N LYS A 417 24.51 3.75 5.64
CA LYS A 417 25.72 3.35 6.37
C LYS A 417 26.33 2.05 5.79
N VAL A 418 25.50 1.06 5.48
CA VAL A 418 25.93 -0.20 4.86
C VAL A 418 26.53 0.04 3.49
N LEU A 419 25.89 0.87 2.65
CA LEU A 419 26.42 1.25 1.33
C LEU A 419 27.71 2.08 1.43
N ALA A 420 27.84 2.97 2.41
CA ALA A 420 29.07 3.72 2.65
C ALA A 420 30.23 2.78 3.04
N SER A 421 29.95 1.77 3.88
CA SER A 421 30.91 0.72 4.22
C SER A 421 31.33 -0.11 2.99
N PHE A 422 30.38 -0.42 2.12
CA PHE A 422 30.70 -1.09 0.85
C PHE A 422 31.58 -0.24 -0.05
N LYS A 423 31.28 1.05 -0.21
CA LYS A 423 32.10 1.99 -1.00
C LYS A 423 33.56 2.04 -0.53
N SER A 424 33.80 1.98 0.78
CA SER A 424 35.14 2.08 1.37
C SER A 424 35.90 0.76 1.39
N ARG A 425 35.21 -0.40 1.51
CA ARG A 425 35.83 -1.71 1.76
C ARG A 425 35.67 -2.71 0.62
N GLY A 426 34.89 -2.40 -0.41
CA GLY A 426 34.57 -3.30 -1.53
C GLY A 426 33.70 -4.51 -1.15
N LYS A 427 33.22 -4.59 0.11
CA LYS A 427 32.40 -5.71 0.60
C LYS A 427 31.38 -5.25 1.62
N LEU A 428 30.23 -5.93 1.63
CA LEU A 428 29.17 -5.70 2.63
C LEU A 428 29.60 -6.22 4.00
N PRO A 429 29.09 -5.63 5.10
CA PRO A 429 29.25 -6.21 6.43
C PRO A 429 28.70 -7.64 6.49
N PRO A 430 29.34 -8.55 7.22
CA PRO A 430 28.80 -9.89 7.43
C PRO A 430 27.50 -9.82 8.24
N ALA A 431 26.60 -10.75 7.99
CA ALA A 431 25.42 -10.96 8.82
C ALA A 431 25.16 -12.47 8.96
N ASP A 432 24.89 -12.89 10.16
CA ASP A 432 24.55 -14.27 10.43
C ASP A 432 23.24 -14.63 9.74
N SER A 433 23.28 -15.70 8.95
CA SER A 433 22.10 -16.29 8.33
C SER A 433 22.16 -17.80 8.40
N VAL A 434 21.04 -18.41 8.69
CA VAL A 434 20.94 -19.87 8.80
C VAL A 434 20.51 -20.43 7.44
N PRO A 435 21.20 -21.44 6.87
CA PRO A 435 20.72 -22.12 5.68
C PRO A 435 19.32 -22.70 5.88
N ALA A 436 18.45 -22.61 4.87
CA ALA A 436 17.06 -23.07 4.95
C ALA A 436 16.93 -24.53 5.45
N SER A 437 17.85 -25.41 5.04
CA SER A 437 17.88 -26.82 5.46
C SER A 437 18.20 -27.03 6.95
N ARG A 438 18.78 -26.03 7.62
CA ARG A 438 19.15 -26.08 9.06
C ARG A 438 18.31 -25.12 9.92
N SER A 439 17.29 -24.47 9.37
CA SER A 439 16.57 -23.38 10.02
C SER A 439 15.49 -23.83 11.03
N LYS A 440 15.17 -25.13 11.11
CA LYS A 440 14.10 -25.67 11.97
C LYS A 440 14.17 -25.19 13.42
N SER A 441 15.32 -25.34 14.09
CA SER A 441 15.48 -24.96 15.50
C SER A 441 15.33 -23.47 15.73
N GLY A 442 15.90 -22.65 14.83
CA GLY A 442 15.76 -21.19 14.89
C GLY A 442 14.30 -20.75 14.68
N ILE A 443 13.60 -21.33 13.71
CA ILE A 443 12.18 -21.05 13.45
C ILE A 443 11.32 -21.49 14.64
N LYS A 444 11.57 -22.70 15.19
CA LYS A 444 10.84 -23.14 16.38
C LYS A 444 11.05 -22.18 17.53
N GLY A 445 12.30 -21.81 17.84
CA GLY A 445 12.61 -20.85 18.90
C GLY A 445 12.03 -19.45 18.65
N LEU A 446 11.87 -19.03 17.38
CA LEU A 446 11.16 -17.80 17.02
C LEU A 446 9.66 -17.91 17.36
N LEU A 447 9.00 -18.98 16.92
CA LEU A 447 7.57 -19.19 17.11
C LEU A 447 7.21 -19.41 18.59
N ASP A 448 8.08 -20.09 19.36
CA ASP A 448 7.90 -20.31 20.81
C ASP A 448 7.97 -19.00 21.63
N ARG A 449 8.47 -17.90 21.07
CA ARG A 449 8.41 -16.55 21.66
C ARG A 449 7.06 -15.86 21.46
N GLY A 450 6.19 -16.43 20.61
CA GLY A 450 4.86 -15.90 20.36
C GLY A 450 4.03 -15.87 21.63
N LYS A 451 3.53 -14.68 21.99
CA LYS A 451 2.55 -14.46 23.04
C LYS A 451 1.18 -14.27 22.40
N ASP A 452 0.16 -14.19 23.24
CA ASP A 452 -1.20 -13.83 22.77
C ASP A 452 -1.17 -12.57 21.91
N GLY A 453 -1.83 -12.62 20.77
CA GLY A 453 -1.81 -11.57 19.78
C GLY A 453 -0.51 -11.45 18.97
N ALA A 454 0.36 -12.47 18.95
CA ALA A 454 1.53 -12.50 18.08
C ALA A 454 1.14 -12.58 16.59
N TYR A 455 2.02 -12.06 15.73
CA TYR A 455 1.96 -12.29 14.29
C TYR A 455 3.35 -12.62 13.75
N LEU A 456 3.39 -13.44 12.70
CA LEU A 456 4.64 -13.75 11.97
C LEU A 456 4.70 -12.87 10.72
N ALA A 457 5.76 -12.07 10.61
CA ALA A 457 6.07 -11.31 9.39
C ALA A 457 7.12 -12.06 8.56
N ILE A 458 6.75 -12.48 7.34
CA ILE A 458 7.64 -13.10 6.36
C ILE A 458 8.19 -11.99 5.46
N MET A 459 9.49 -11.75 5.53
CA MET A 459 10.18 -10.64 4.91
C MET A 459 11.16 -11.17 3.86
N ALA A 460 10.71 -11.29 2.60
CA ALA A 460 11.42 -12.02 1.56
C ALA A 460 12.22 -11.09 0.63
N TYR A 461 13.52 -10.98 0.83
CA TYR A 461 14.45 -10.33 -0.12
C TYR A 461 14.89 -11.31 -1.21
N THR A 462 13.92 -11.75 -2.00
CA THR A 462 14.07 -12.77 -3.03
C THR A 462 13.31 -12.37 -4.28
N THR A 463 13.61 -13.02 -5.39
CA THR A 463 12.83 -12.85 -6.62
C THR A 463 11.41 -13.40 -6.42
N ARG A 464 10.41 -12.60 -6.77
CA ARG A 464 8.99 -13.03 -6.76
C ARG A 464 8.72 -13.97 -7.93
N THR A 465 8.29 -15.19 -7.62
CA THR A 465 7.96 -16.23 -8.61
C THR A 465 6.72 -17.01 -8.13
N PRO A 466 6.02 -17.74 -9.02
CA PRO A 466 4.94 -18.63 -8.57
C PRO A 466 5.39 -19.63 -7.51
N GLY A 467 6.63 -20.11 -7.57
CA GLY A 467 7.20 -21.04 -6.58
C GLY A 467 7.43 -20.38 -5.22
N SER A 468 7.92 -19.13 -5.18
CA SER A 468 8.07 -18.40 -3.91
C SER A 468 6.72 -18.03 -3.30
N GLU A 469 5.72 -17.67 -4.12
CA GLU A 469 4.36 -17.40 -3.66
C GLU A 469 3.73 -18.64 -3.00
N ALA A 470 3.78 -19.78 -3.68
CA ALA A 470 3.28 -21.05 -3.14
C ALA A 470 4.01 -21.47 -1.85
N ALA A 471 5.32 -21.23 -1.77
CA ALA A 471 6.10 -21.52 -0.55
C ALA A 471 5.70 -20.61 0.62
N ILE A 472 5.53 -19.31 0.36
CA ILE A 472 5.05 -18.35 1.36
C ILE A 472 3.65 -18.73 1.84
N GLU A 473 2.74 -19.06 0.94
CA GLU A 473 1.39 -19.51 1.29
C GLU A 473 1.42 -20.78 2.16
N ALA A 474 2.26 -21.77 1.82
CA ALA A 474 2.42 -22.99 2.61
C ALA A 474 2.99 -22.72 4.01
N ILE A 475 3.89 -21.75 4.16
CA ILE A 475 4.41 -21.31 5.45
C ILE A 475 3.29 -20.64 6.26
N ARG A 476 2.59 -19.67 5.68
CA ARG A 476 1.50 -18.92 6.31
C ARG A 476 0.40 -19.84 6.84
N THR A 477 -0.10 -20.73 5.99
CA THR A 477 -1.16 -21.68 6.37
C THR A 477 -0.67 -22.65 7.45
N SER A 478 0.57 -23.17 7.37
CA SER A 478 1.11 -24.08 8.38
C SER A 478 1.23 -23.42 9.76
N VAL A 479 1.67 -22.16 9.83
CA VAL A 479 1.80 -21.41 11.08
C VAL A 479 0.43 -21.07 11.65
N ARG A 480 -0.47 -20.51 10.84
CA ARG A 480 -1.82 -20.18 11.25
C ARG A 480 -2.57 -21.42 11.78
N ASP A 481 -2.57 -22.53 11.01
CA ASP A 481 -3.41 -23.69 11.32
C ASP A 481 -2.92 -24.46 12.56
N ARG A 482 -1.65 -24.36 12.91
CA ARG A 482 -1.05 -25.10 14.04
C ARG A 482 -0.77 -24.26 15.28
N LYS A 483 -0.51 -22.95 15.08
CA LYS A 483 -0.13 -22.04 16.17
C LYS A 483 -1.14 -20.94 16.42
N HIS A 484 -2.18 -20.83 15.59
CA HIS A 484 -3.19 -19.76 15.59
C HIS A 484 -2.59 -18.34 15.49
N ILE A 485 -1.35 -18.23 14.99
CA ILE A 485 -0.62 -16.98 14.82
C ILE A 485 -0.98 -16.36 13.46
N ALA A 486 -1.36 -15.11 13.46
CA ALA A 486 -1.57 -14.32 12.24
C ALA A 486 -0.28 -14.20 11.41
N THR A 487 -0.41 -14.13 10.08
CA THR A 487 0.77 -14.05 9.22
C THR A 487 0.68 -12.92 8.21
N THR A 488 1.74 -12.11 8.11
CA THR A 488 1.94 -11.16 7.01
C THR A 488 3.09 -11.62 6.12
N ALA A 489 3.10 -11.22 4.86
CA ALA A 489 4.20 -11.53 3.95
C ALA A 489 4.46 -10.37 3.00
N GLY A 490 5.72 -10.03 2.79
CA GLY A 490 6.12 -8.98 1.86
C GLY A 490 7.45 -9.26 1.20
N TYR A 491 7.59 -8.79 -0.05
CA TYR A 491 8.87 -8.82 -0.75
C TYR A 491 9.68 -7.56 -0.46
N GLY A 492 10.96 -7.72 -0.16
CA GLY A 492 11.88 -6.60 0.05
C GLY A 492 12.56 -6.15 -1.26
N PRO A 493 12.77 -4.83 -1.41
CA PRO A 493 12.54 -3.78 -0.42
C PRO A 493 11.12 -3.21 -0.37
N ARG A 494 10.17 -3.66 -1.21
CA ARG A 494 8.80 -3.12 -1.29
C ARG A 494 8.15 -2.97 0.10
N PHE A 495 8.22 -3.99 0.97
CA PHE A 495 7.60 -3.94 2.29
C PHE A 495 8.23 -2.90 3.23
N LEU A 496 9.47 -2.44 2.99
CA LEU A 496 10.06 -1.34 3.77
C LEU A 496 9.26 -0.03 3.61
N HIS A 497 8.58 0.11 2.48
CA HIS A 497 7.71 1.23 2.11
C HIS A 497 6.21 0.90 2.33
N SER A 498 5.87 -0.12 3.12
CA SER A 498 4.50 -0.47 3.51
C SER A 498 4.45 -0.90 4.98
N THR A 499 4.71 -2.16 5.30
CA THR A 499 4.66 -2.70 6.67
C THR A 499 5.88 -2.36 7.53
N GLY A 500 6.95 -1.82 6.95
CA GLY A 500 8.19 -1.51 7.66
C GLY A 500 8.04 -0.57 8.86
N GLN A 501 7.10 0.39 8.80
CA GLN A 501 6.75 1.25 9.92
C GLN A 501 6.13 0.43 11.07
N LEU A 502 5.14 -0.42 10.75
CA LEU A 502 4.46 -1.29 11.71
C LEU A 502 5.44 -2.27 12.39
N HIS A 503 6.32 -2.89 11.62
CA HIS A 503 7.29 -3.86 12.15
C HIS A 503 8.17 -3.26 13.26
N LYS A 504 8.52 -1.99 13.16
CA LYS A 504 9.45 -1.30 14.06
C LYS A 504 8.78 -0.45 15.12
N GLY A 505 7.65 0.18 14.78
CA GLY A 505 6.93 1.12 15.64
C GLY A 505 5.66 0.57 16.25
N GLY A 506 5.13 -0.53 15.72
CA GLY A 506 3.87 -1.15 16.13
C GLY A 506 3.95 -1.97 17.42
N PRO A 507 2.91 -2.77 17.69
CA PRO A 507 2.87 -3.63 18.87
C PRO A 507 4.07 -4.58 18.91
N ARG A 508 4.66 -4.77 20.09
CA ARG A 508 5.80 -5.68 20.28
C ARG A 508 5.38 -7.16 20.30
N THR A 509 4.51 -7.53 19.39
CA THR A 509 4.00 -8.90 19.20
C THR A 509 4.48 -9.52 17.88
N GLY A 510 5.29 -8.79 17.10
CA GLY A 510 5.84 -9.27 15.83
C GLY A 510 6.95 -10.31 16.03
N LEU A 511 6.88 -11.38 15.25
CA LEU A 511 7.91 -12.39 15.05
C LEU A 511 8.40 -12.25 13.61
N PHE A 512 9.72 -12.16 13.38
CA PHE A 512 10.22 -11.76 12.07
C PHE A 512 11.06 -12.88 11.44
N LEU A 513 10.62 -13.36 10.27
CA LEU A 513 11.35 -14.31 9.44
C LEU A 513 11.88 -13.58 8.21
N GLN A 514 13.15 -13.17 8.25
CA GLN A 514 13.81 -12.54 7.12
C GLN A 514 14.44 -13.61 6.23
N ILE A 515 14.06 -13.62 4.95
CA ILE A 515 14.50 -14.59 3.96
C ILE A 515 15.33 -13.87 2.91
N VAL A 516 16.52 -14.38 2.61
CA VAL A 516 17.42 -13.83 1.59
C VAL A 516 17.87 -14.92 0.63
N GLN A 517 18.27 -14.52 -0.58
CA GLN A 517 18.87 -15.42 -1.57
C GLN A 517 20.19 -14.82 -2.10
N ASP A 518 21.04 -15.68 -2.63
CA ASP A 518 22.18 -15.26 -3.43
C ASP A 518 21.72 -15.03 -4.88
N ASP A 519 21.94 -13.83 -5.40
CA ASP A 519 21.56 -13.50 -6.78
C ASP A 519 22.50 -14.18 -7.76
N THR A 520 21.96 -14.88 -8.73
CA THR A 520 22.73 -15.51 -9.83
C THR A 520 22.96 -14.58 -11.01
N LYS A 521 22.21 -13.49 -11.08
CA LYS A 521 22.35 -12.41 -12.06
C LYS A 521 22.38 -11.10 -11.34
N ASP A 522 23.15 -10.15 -11.85
CA ASP A 522 23.24 -8.82 -11.28
C ASP A 522 23.22 -7.75 -12.38
N VAL A 523 22.93 -6.52 -12.01
CA VAL A 523 22.84 -5.37 -12.89
C VAL A 523 23.51 -4.17 -12.23
N SER A 524 24.44 -3.55 -12.93
CA SER A 524 25.11 -2.32 -12.48
C SER A 524 24.12 -1.15 -12.46
N ILE A 525 24.26 -0.28 -11.48
CA ILE A 525 23.54 1.00 -11.41
C ILE A 525 24.47 2.08 -11.97
N PRO A 526 24.16 2.67 -13.13
CA PRO A 526 24.99 3.71 -13.73
C PRO A 526 25.24 4.87 -12.75
N GLY A 527 26.50 5.31 -12.65
CA GLY A 527 26.89 6.37 -11.72
C GLY A 527 27.06 5.94 -10.26
N GLN A 528 26.81 4.66 -9.93
CA GLN A 528 27.05 4.13 -8.59
C GLN A 528 28.17 3.08 -8.58
N PRO A 529 28.95 2.99 -7.50
CA PRO A 529 29.99 1.96 -7.35
C PRO A 529 29.40 0.60 -6.88
N TYR A 530 28.11 0.44 -6.88
CA TYR A 530 27.40 -0.77 -6.47
C TYR A 530 26.29 -1.13 -7.48
N SER A 531 25.93 -2.39 -7.47
CA SER A 531 24.89 -2.97 -8.32
C SER A 531 23.53 -3.04 -7.60
N PHE A 532 22.48 -3.47 -8.30
CA PHE A 532 21.18 -3.72 -7.71
C PHE A 532 21.21 -4.86 -6.69
N SER A 533 22.00 -5.91 -6.89
CA SER A 533 22.18 -6.97 -5.90
C SER A 533 22.78 -6.43 -4.59
N ILE A 534 23.82 -5.62 -4.70
CA ILE A 534 24.43 -4.95 -3.53
C ILE A 534 23.44 -4.01 -2.84
N LEU A 535 22.65 -3.24 -3.60
CA LEU A 535 21.62 -2.37 -3.03
C LEU A 535 20.55 -3.18 -2.27
N LYS A 536 20.01 -4.26 -2.88
CA LYS A 536 19.05 -5.17 -2.22
C LYS A 536 19.59 -5.77 -0.93
N GLN A 537 20.84 -6.25 -0.97
CA GLN A 537 21.50 -6.80 0.20
C GLN A 537 21.73 -5.74 1.29
N ALA A 538 22.15 -4.52 0.92
CA ALA A 538 22.33 -3.41 1.85
C ALA A 538 21.00 -3.02 2.52
N GLN A 539 19.89 -3.04 1.79
CA GLN A 539 18.56 -2.78 2.33
C GLN A 539 18.14 -3.88 3.32
N SER A 540 18.39 -5.14 2.99
CA SER A 540 18.08 -6.26 3.90
C SER A 540 18.93 -6.20 5.19
N LEU A 541 20.18 -5.78 5.09
CA LEU A 541 21.09 -5.61 6.24
C LEU A 541 20.70 -4.40 7.09
N GLY A 542 20.37 -3.26 6.48
CA GLY A 542 19.92 -2.07 7.18
C GLY A 542 18.62 -2.30 7.94
N ASP A 543 17.71 -3.08 7.37
CA ASP A 543 16.47 -3.48 8.02
C ASP A 543 16.72 -4.45 9.20
N LEU A 544 17.59 -5.45 9.01
CA LEU A 544 18.02 -6.35 10.08
C LEU A 544 18.66 -5.60 11.26
N GLN A 545 19.52 -4.62 10.97
CA GLN A 545 20.15 -3.77 11.99
C GLN A 545 19.11 -2.97 12.77
N SER A 546 18.12 -2.40 12.08
CA SER A 546 17.02 -1.65 12.73
C SER A 546 16.17 -2.55 13.64
N MET A 547 15.90 -3.79 13.24
CA MET A 547 15.18 -4.74 14.09
C MET A 547 16.03 -5.19 15.30
N SER A 548 17.30 -5.47 15.07
CA SER A 548 18.23 -5.92 16.12
C SER A 548 18.45 -4.85 17.19
N SER A 549 18.63 -3.58 16.78
CA SER A 549 18.79 -2.44 17.72
C SER A 549 17.56 -2.28 18.62
N ARG A 550 16.38 -2.64 18.12
CA ARG A 550 15.11 -2.64 18.86
C ARG A 550 14.83 -3.92 19.64
N ARG A 551 15.76 -4.89 19.60
CA ARG A 551 15.64 -6.22 20.24
C ARG A 551 14.38 -6.96 19.79
N LEU A 552 13.98 -6.81 18.53
CA LEU A 552 12.86 -7.55 17.96
C LEU A 552 13.29 -8.99 17.66
N PRO A 553 12.42 -9.99 17.87
CA PRO A 553 12.74 -11.38 17.59
C PRO A 553 12.80 -11.62 16.07
N VAL A 554 14.00 -11.79 15.53
CA VAL A 554 14.24 -12.02 14.11
C VAL A 554 15.07 -13.27 13.89
N VAL A 555 14.69 -14.06 12.89
CA VAL A 555 15.50 -15.15 12.33
C VAL A 555 15.75 -14.85 10.86
N ARG A 556 17.03 -14.82 10.47
CA ARG A 556 17.46 -14.63 9.08
C ARG A 556 17.82 -15.97 8.46
N VAL A 557 17.19 -16.31 7.33
CA VAL A 557 17.38 -17.57 6.62
C VAL A 557 17.86 -17.28 5.20
N THR A 558 18.91 -17.99 4.76
CA THR A 558 19.35 -17.95 3.36
C THR A 558 18.85 -19.14 2.56
N LEU A 559 18.33 -18.86 1.36
CA LEU A 559 17.94 -19.87 0.38
C LEU A 559 19.14 -20.37 -0.44
N GLY A 560 20.29 -19.66 -0.38
CA GLY A 560 21.48 -19.96 -1.18
C GLY A 560 21.29 -19.64 -2.66
N ARG A 561 22.12 -20.30 -3.50
CA ARG A 561 22.17 -20.10 -4.96
C ARG A 561 21.08 -20.84 -5.75
N ASP A 562 20.43 -21.82 -5.13
CA ASP A 562 19.23 -22.47 -5.68
C ASP A 562 18.01 -22.10 -4.83
N PRO A 563 17.35 -20.98 -5.15
CA PRO A 563 16.20 -20.53 -4.38
C PRO A 563 15.05 -21.54 -4.37
N ALA A 564 14.88 -22.34 -5.42
CA ALA A 564 13.81 -23.33 -5.49
C ALA A 564 14.02 -24.46 -4.47
N ALA A 565 15.25 -24.99 -4.36
CA ALA A 565 15.60 -25.95 -3.32
C ALA A 565 15.55 -25.33 -1.92
N GLY A 566 16.02 -24.08 -1.79
CA GLY A 566 15.95 -23.30 -0.55
C GLY A 566 14.53 -23.14 -0.04
N TRP A 567 13.58 -22.75 -0.88
CA TRP A 567 12.17 -22.63 -0.53
C TRP A 567 11.54 -23.96 -0.10
N ARG A 568 11.82 -25.08 -0.83
CA ARG A 568 11.35 -26.42 -0.41
C ARG A 568 11.87 -26.79 0.98
N SER A 569 13.16 -26.56 1.23
CA SER A 569 13.79 -26.82 2.53
C SER A 569 13.19 -25.98 3.65
N LEU A 570 12.94 -24.69 3.40
CA LEU A 570 12.34 -23.78 4.37
C LEU A 570 10.91 -24.19 4.73
N VAL A 571 10.07 -24.52 3.72
CA VAL A 571 8.70 -25.02 3.95
C VAL A 571 8.72 -26.29 4.80
N ALA A 572 9.63 -27.23 4.52
CA ALA A 572 9.80 -28.46 5.32
C ALA A 572 10.23 -28.14 6.76
N ALA A 573 11.17 -27.20 6.95
CA ALA A 573 11.63 -26.76 8.26
C ALA A 573 10.50 -26.13 9.08
N VAL A 574 9.70 -25.23 8.48
CA VAL A 574 8.54 -24.61 9.13
C VAL A 574 7.50 -25.65 9.50
N LYS A 575 7.07 -26.52 8.56
CA LYS A 575 6.12 -27.61 8.85
C LYS A 575 6.57 -28.52 10.00
N SER A 576 7.87 -28.74 10.12
CA SER A 576 8.44 -29.50 11.23
C SER A 576 8.54 -28.71 12.54
N ALA A 577 8.72 -27.38 12.47
CA ALA A 577 8.82 -26.52 13.64
C ALA A 577 7.47 -26.24 14.31
N VAL A 578 6.36 -26.30 13.56
CA VAL A 578 5.00 -26.05 14.09
C VAL A 578 4.33 -27.32 14.65
N LYS A 579 4.91 -28.52 14.42
CA LYS A 579 4.45 -29.78 15.03
C LYS A 579 4.71 -29.75 16.53
#